data_d7c0c0bc7d40abd8776881f947e3bae5
#
_entry.id   d7c0c0bc7d40abd8776881f947e3bae5
#
_cell.length_a   1.000
_cell.length_b   1.000
_cell.length_c   1.000
_cell.angle_alpha   90.00
_cell.angle_beta   90.00
_cell.angle_gamma   90.00
#
_symmetry.space_group_name_H-M   'P 1'
#
loop_
_entity.id
_entity.type
_entity.pdbx_description
1 polymer ?
#
loop_
_entity_poly.entity_id
_entity_poly.type
_entity_poly.pdbx_seq_one_letter_code
_entity_poly.pdbx_strand_id
1 'polypeptide(L)'
;MRHLPALYRLVAAALLGAQLFFAAVAAQKVFPKEVAELPRGEPRRTLAADLVGQLLAPLDAATMVGGALCVGLAVLLWRTGAGSLRAALPPLLAALCAAASAYGTTPAIQVMRAAGATGEPRFGMLHGLSSSLLLLEMALLLWAALRGQ
;
A
#
# COMPACT_ATOMS: atom_id res chain seq x y z
N MET A 1 -28.89 -7.89 6.69
CA MET A 1 -28.26 -6.82 5.90
C MET A 1 -27.70 -5.64 6.72
N ARG A 2 -28.05 -5.50 8.01
CA ARG A 2 -27.60 -4.39 8.90
C ARG A 2 -26.05 -4.35 9.13
N HIS A 3 -25.33 -5.44 8.91
CA HIS A 3 -23.88 -5.55 9.17
C HIS A 3 -22.98 -5.22 7.97
N LEU A 4 -23.51 -5.12 6.75
CA LEU A 4 -22.71 -4.87 5.56
C LEU A 4 -21.95 -3.52 5.58
N PRO A 5 -22.56 -2.39 6.00
CA PRO A 5 -21.84 -1.13 6.10
C PRO A 5 -20.70 -1.20 7.14
N ALA A 6 -20.93 -1.89 8.26
CA ALA A 6 -19.92 -2.07 9.29
C ALA A 6 -18.76 -2.95 8.78
N LEU A 7 -19.05 -4.02 8.04
CA LEU A 7 -18.03 -4.89 7.45
C LEU A 7 -17.19 -4.13 6.42
N TYR A 8 -17.81 -3.35 5.55
CA TYR A 8 -17.09 -2.50 4.60
C TYR A 8 -16.08 -1.58 5.29
N ARG A 9 -16.54 -0.84 6.32
CA ARG A 9 -15.68 0.06 7.08
C ARG A 9 -14.57 -0.68 7.84
N LEU A 10 -14.90 -1.84 8.41
CA LEU A 10 -13.92 -2.66 9.13
C LEU A 10 -12.80 -3.12 8.21
N VAL A 11 -13.12 -3.60 7.00
CA VAL A 11 -12.10 -4.02 6.02
C VAL A 11 -11.23 -2.84 5.60
N ALA A 12 -11.83 -1.69 5.24
CA ALA A 12 -11.08 -0.50 4.87
C ALA A 12 -10.18 0.01 6.01
N ALA A 13 -10.68 0.03 7.25
CA ALA A 13 -9.92 0.44 8.42
C ALA A 13 -8.79 -0.54 8.75
N ALA A 14 -9.01 -1.85 8.60
CA ALA A 14 -7.97 -2.87 8.81
C ALA A 14 -6.83 -2.73 7.80
N LEU A 15 -7.13 -2.50 6.52
CA LEU A 15 -6.14 -2.25 5.48
C LEU A 15 -5.35 -0.96 5.78
N LEU A 16 -6.04 0.12 6.12
CA LEU A 16 -5.39 1.38 6.53
C LEU A 16 -4.47 1.17 7.74
N GLY A 17 -4.94 0.44 8.76
CA GLY A 17 -4.15 0.13 9.95
C GLY A 17 -2.89 -0.67 9.62
N ALA A 18 -2.97 -1.65 8.72
CA ALA A 18 -1.83 -2.42 8.26
C ALA A 18 -0.79 -1.54 7.54
N GLN A 19 -1.23 -0.63 6.66
CA GLN A 19 -0.34 0.30 5.95
C GLN A 19 0.30 1.33 6.90
N LEU A 20 -0.46 1.88 7.84
CA LEU A 20 0.06 2.78 8.87
C LEU A 20 1.09 2.08 9.76
N PHE A 21 0.80 0.84 10.19
CA PHE A 21 1.74 0.04 10.96
C PHE A 21 3.03 -0.22 10.17
N PHE A 22 2.90 -0.59 8.89
CA PHE A 22 4.07 -0.79 8.03
C PHE A 22 4.90 0.50 7.91
N ALA A 23 4.28 1.63 7.56
CA ALA A 23 5.00 2.88 7.34
C ALA A 23 5.61 3.47 8.62
N ALA A 24 4.85 3.48 9.72
CA ALA A 24 5.26 4.14 10.96
C ALA A 24 6.12 3.25 11.89
N VAL A 25 6.00 1.93 11.77
CA VAL A 25 6.65 1.01 12.71
C VAL A 25 7.57 0.03 11.98
N ALA A 26 7.02 -0.82 11.10
CA ALA A 26 7.77 -1.92 10.52
C ALA A 26 8.94 -1.42 9.66
N ALA A 27 8.69 -0.50 8.73
CA ALA A 27 9.73 0.06 7.88
C ALA A 27 10.82 0.77 8.67
N GLN A 28 10.46 1.55 9.70
CA GLN A 28 11.44 2.26 10.53
C GLN A 28 12.24 1.34 11.45
N LYS A 29 11.66 0.21 11.90
CA LYS A 29 12.38 -0.77 12.71
C LYS A 29 13.33 -1.62 11.88
N VAL A 30 12.96 -1.95 10.65
CA VAL A 30 13.82 -2.71 9.72
C VAL A 30 14.90 -1.81 9.10
N PHE A 31 14.57 -0.54 8.83
CA PHE A 31 15.47 0.44 8.23
C PHE A 31 15.62 1.67 9.13
N PRO A 32 16.25 1.53 10.32
CA PRO A 32 16.44 2.63 11.24
C PRO A 32 17.43 3.66 10.67
N LYS A 33 17.43 4.84 11.28
CA LYS A 33 18.25 5.98 10.83
C LYS A 33 19.74 5.63 10.69
N GLU A 34 20.29 4.88 11.64
CA GLU A 34 21.68 4.44 11.65
C GLU A 34 22.03 3.56 10.45
N VAL A 35 21.08 2.76 9.97
CA VAL A 35 21.24 1.96 8.75
C VAL A 35 21.05 2.83 7.49
N ALA A 36 20.14 3.80 7.53
CA ALA A 36 19.91 4.72 6.41
C ALA A 36 21.13 5.64 6.15
N GLU A 37 21.93 5.95 7.17
CA GLU A 37 23.13 6.78 7.08
C GLU A 37 24.38 6.01 6.58
N LEU A 38 24.34 4.67 6.54
CA LEU A 38 25.42 3.85 6.01
C LEU A 38 25.66 4.16 4.51
N PRO A 39 26.89 3.97 4.01
CA PRO A 39 27.20 4.12 2.59
C PRO A 39 26.30 3.26 1.72
N ARG A 40 26.01 3.75 0.49
CA ARG A 40 25.29 2.95 -0.50
C ARG A 40 26.15 1.74 -0.89
N GLY A 41 25.52 0.55 -0.92
CA GLY A 41 26.22 -0.72 -1.15
C GLY A 41 26.72 -1.43 0.11
N GLU A 42 26.64 -0.80 1.27
CA GLU A 42 26.91 -1.48 2.54
C GLU A 42 25.95 -2.67 2.72
N PRO A 43 26.44 -3.89 3.00
CA PRO A 43 25.60 -5.10 3.07
C PRO A 43 24.41 -4.98 4.03
N ARG A 44 24.61 -4.36 5.21
CA ARG A 44 23.54 -4.15 6.20
C ARG A 44 22.43 -3.24 5.66
N ARG A 45 22.80 -2.18 4.92
CA ARG A 45 21.82 -1.27 4.31
C ARG A 45 21.05 -1.96 3.19
N THR A 46 21.73 -2.75 2.36
CA THR A 46 21.13 -3.50 1.27
C THR A 46 20.14 -4.52 1.82
N LEU A 47 20.56 -5.32 2.82
CA LEU A 47 19.69 -6.32 3.46
C LEU A 47 18.44 -5.67 4.07
N ALA A 48 18.58 -4.58 4.81
CA ALA A 48 17.45 -3.87 5.41
C ALA A 48 16.47 -3.34 4.35
N ALA A 49 17.00 -2.79 3.25
CA ALA A 49 16.18 -2.31 2.14
C ALA A 49 15.43 -3.45 1.44
N ASP A 50 16.05 -4.63 1.29
CA ASP A 50 15.41 -5.81 0.72
C ASP A 50 14.31 -6.36 1.63
N LEU A 51 14.53 -6.40 2.94
CA LEU A 51 13.51 -6.81 3.92
C LEU A 51 12.29 -5.88 3.89
N VAL A 52 12.49 -4.55 3.82
CA VAL A 52 11.37 -3.60 3.65
C VAL A 52 10.60 -3.89 2.35
N GLY A 53 11.30 -4.15 1.25
CA GLY A 53 10.67 -4.51 -0.03
C GLY A 53 9.88 -5.82 0.05
N GLN A 54 10.39 -6.83 0.76
CA GLN A 54 9.70 -8.11 0.97
C GLN A 54 8.45 -7.95 1.85
N LEU A 55 8.45 -7.04 2.81
CA LEU A 55 7.27 -6.72 3.62
C LEU A 55 6.20 -5.95 2.84
N LEU A 56 6.60 -5.16 1.82
CA LEU A 56 5.66 -4.41 1.00
C LEU A 56 4.80 -5.33 0.11
N ALA A 57 5.37 -6.39 -0.44
CA ALA A 57 4.66 -7.29 -1.35
C ALA A 57 3.37 -7.92 -0.76
N PRO A 58 3.38 -8.52 0.46
CA PRO A 58 2.14 -9.00 1.07
C PRO A 58 1.16 -7.88 1.43
N LEU A 59 1.65 -6.67 1.71
CA LEU A 59 0.80 -5.51 1.97
C LEU A 59 0.05 -5.07 0.71
N ASP A 60 0.74 -4.98 -0.44
CA ASP A 60 0.14 -4.69 -1.74
C ASP A 60 -0.92 -5.77 -2.10
N ALA A 61 -0.59 -7.06 -1.90
CA ALA A 61 -1.52 -8.15 -2.13
C ALA A 61 -2.77 -8.05 -1.24
N ALA A 62 -2.60 -7.76 0.05
CA ALA A 62 -3.71 -7.55 0.98
C ALA A 62 -4.58 -6.36 0.57
N THR A 63 -3.97 -5.26 0.10
CA THR A 63 -4.69 -4.08 -0.38
C THR A 63 -5.49 -4.38 -1.66
N MET A 64 -4.93 -5.13 -2.60
CA MET A 64 -5.65 -5.57 -3.80
C MET A 64 -6.87 -6.44 -3.45
N VAL A 65 -6.68 -7.47 -2.63
CA VAL A 65 -7.75 -8.40 -2.24
C VAL A 65 -8.81 -7.69 -1.39
N GLY A 66 -8.40 -6.97 -0.37
CA GLY A 66 -9.32 -6.24 0.51
C GLY A 66 -10.02 -5.09 -0.19
N GLY A 67 -9.34 -4.40 -1.12
CA GLY A 67 -9.96 -3.39 -1.99
C GLY A 67 -11.03 -3.99 -2.90
N ALA A 68 -10.76 -5.14 -3.53
CA ALA A 68 -11.75 -5.86 -4.32
C ALA A 68 -12.97 -6.31 -3.46
N LEU A 69 -12.72 -6.77 -2.23
CA LEU A 69 -13.80 -7.10 -1.28
C LEU A 69 -14.64 -5.86 -0.94
N CYS A 70 -14.01 -4.72 -0.65
CA CYS A 70 -14.73 -3.46 -0.40
C CYS A 70 -15.56 -3.03 -1.61
N VAL A 71 -15.06 -3.18 -2.84
CA VAL A 71 -15.82 -2.90 -4.07
C VAL A 71 -17.04 -3.82 -4.14
N GLY A 72 -16.88 -5.13 -3.91
CA GLY A 72 -18.00 -6.09 -3.90
C GLY A 72 -19.05 -5.72 -2.85
N LEU A 73 -18.63 -5.35 -1.64
CA LEU A 73 -19.52 -4.90 -0.57
C LEU A 73 -20.25 -3.60 -0.95
N ALA A 74 -19.58 -2.64 -1.57
CA ALA A 74 -20.19 -1.40 -2.04
C ALA A 74 -21.25 -1.64 -3.13
N VAL A 75 -20.97 -2.55 -4.08
CA VAL A 75 -21.94 -2.96 -5.11
C VAL A 75 -23.16 -3.64 -4.47
N LEU A 76 -22.95 -4.50 -3.49
CA LEU A 76 -24.03 -5.16 -2.75
C LEU A 76 -24.89 -4.16 -1.98
N LEU A 77 -24.28 -3.21 -1.29
CA LEU A 77 -24.96 -2.12 -0.59
C LEU A 77 -25.79 -1.25 -1.54
N TRP A 78 -25.23 -0.94 -2.72
CA TRP A 78 -25.96 -0.19 -3.74
C TRP A 78 -27.17 -0.97 -4.26
N ARG A 79 -27.02 -2.28 -4.59
CA ARG A 79 -28.13 -3.12 -5.07
C ARG A 79 -29.25 -3.27 -4.05
N THR A 80 -28.94 -3.22 -2.76
CA THR A 80 -29.93 -3.31 -1.68
C THR A 80 -30.52 -1.96 -1.28
N GLY A 81 -30.16 -0.86 -1.96
CA GLY A 81 -30.59 0.51 -1.62
C GLY A 81 -29.99 1.06 -0.33
N ALA A 82 -29.02 0.37 0.28
CA ALA A 82 -28.43 0.74 1.55
C ALA A 82 -27.14 1.59 1.40
N GLY A 83 -26.74 1.92 0.16
CA GLY A 83 -25.52 2.68 -0.11
C GLY A 83 -25.46 3.22 -1.53
N SER A 84 -24.33 3.86 -1.87
CA SER A 84 -24.04 4.44 -3.19
C SER A 84 -22.93 3.69 -3.90
N LEU A 85 -23.06 3.51 -5.22
CA LEU A 85 -21.99 2.93 -6.04
C LEU A 85 -20.68 3.76 -5.97
N ARG A 86 -20.78 5.05 -5.66
CA ARG A 86 -19.61 5.92 -5.46
C ARG A 86 -18.70 5.45 -4.32
N ALA A 87 -19.25 4.70 -3.35
CA ALA A 87 -18.47 4.10 -2.28
C ALA A 87 -17.46 3.03 -2.77
N ALA A 88 -17.65 2.48 -3.98
CA ALA A 88 -16.70 1.56 -4.59
C ALA A 88 -15.42 2.25 -5.11
N LEU A 89 -15.47 3.54 -5.41
CA LEU A 89 -14.36 4.25 -6.09
C LEU A 89 -13.07 4.33 -5.25
N PRO A 90 -13.09 4.75 -3.96
CA PRO A 90 -11.87 4.83 -3.17
C PRO A 90 -11.14 3.49 -3.01
N PRO A 91 -11.79 2.36 -2.61
CA PRO A 91 -11.09 1.09 -2.48
C PRO A 91 -10.64 0.51 -3.84
N LEU A 92 -11.36 0.80 -4.93
CA LEU A 92 -10.93 0.43 -6.28
C LEU A 92 -9.62 1.15 -6.64
N LEU A 93 -9.56 2.45 -6.43
CA LEU A 93 -8.36 3.24 -6.70
C LEU A 93 -7.20 2.81 -5.80
N ALA A 94 -7.44 2.51 -4.52
CA ALA A 94 -6.41 1.97 -3.63
C ALA A 94 -5.86 0.63 -4.15
N ALA A 95 -6.72 -0.29 -4.59
CA ALA A 95 -6.29 -1.56 -5.18
C ALA A 95 -5.49 -1.37 -6.48
N LEU A 96 -5.85 -0.39 -7.31
CA LEU A 96 -5.09 -0.05 -8.52
C LEU A 96 -3.72 0.57 -8.19
N CYS A 97 -3.62 1.40 -7.15
CA CYS A 97 -2.33 1.92 -6.67
C CYS A 97 -1.44 0.77 -6.17
N ALA A 98 -1.99 -0.17 -5.38
CA ALA A 98 -1.27 -1.35 -4.93
C ALA A 98 -0.80 -2.24 -6.09
N ALA A 99 -1.64 -2.42 -7.12
CA ALA A 99 -1.25 -3.15 -8.32
C ALA A 99 -0.13 -2.43 -9.09
N ALA A 100 -0.19 -1.10 -9.22
CA ALA A 100 0.87 -0.30 -9.84
C ALA A 100 2.18 -0.38 -9.05
N SER A 101 2.11 -0.43 -7.71
CA SER A 101 3.26 -0.70 -6.84
C SER A 101 3.81 -2.09 -7.08
N ALA A 102 3.01 -3.14 -6.92
CA ALA A 102 3.42 -4.54 -6.96
C ALA A 102 3.98 -4.96 -8.33
N TYR A 103 3.38 -4.51 -9.42
CA TYR A 103 3.75 -4.95 -10.78
C TYR A 103 4.59 -3.93 -11.57
N GLY A 104 4.65 -2.68 -11.10
CA GLY A 104 5.37 -1.60 -11.77
C GLY A 104 6.62 -1.16 -11.02
N THR A 105 6.44 -0.42 -9.92
CA THR A 105 7.56 0.24 -9.25
C THR A 105 8.44 -0.73 -8.46
N THR A 106 7.85 -1.69 -7.73
CA THR A 106 8.60 -2.62 -6.88
C THR A 106 9.58 -3.50 -7.69
N PRO A 107 9.17 -4.16 -8.78
CA PRO A 107 10.10 -4.94 -9.61
C PRO A 107 11.21 -4.06 -10.22
N ALA A 108 10.87 -2.86 -10.70
CA ALA A 108 11.84 -1.94 -11.26
C ALA A 108 12.90 -1.50 -10.24
N ILE A 109 12.50 -1.23 -8.99
CA ILE A 109 13.39 -0.93 -7.88
C ILE A 109 14.30 -2.11 -7.57
N GLN A 110 13.76 -3.35 -7.55
CA GLN A 110 14.53 -4.57 -7.29
C GLN A 110 15.60 -4.81 -8.35
N VAL A 111 15.26 -4.66 -9.63
CA VAL A 111 16.21 -4.77 -10.75
C VAL A 111 17.35 -3.76 -10.59
N MET A 112 17.04 -2.50 -10.27
CA MET A 112 18.07 -1.46 -10.07
C MET A 112 18.96 -1.74 -8.85
N ARG A 113 18.38 -2.31 -7.76
CA ARG A 113 19.18 -2.75 -6.59
C ARG A 113 20.12 -3.88 -6.96
N ALA A 114 19.65 -4.91 -7.65
CA ALA A 114 20.48 -6.04 -8.10
C ALA A 114 21.62 -5.60 -9.03
N ALA A 115 21.39 -4.56 -9.84
CA ALA A 115 22.40 -3.95 -10.71
C ALA A 115 23.35 -2.97 -9.98
N GLY A 116 23.20 -2.74 -8.67
CA GLY A 116 24.00 -1.75 -7.93
C GLY A 116 23.67 -0.29 -8.28
N ALA A 117 22.60 -0.02 -9.03
CA ALA A 117 22.23 1.28 -9.60
C ALA A 117 21.42 2.17 -8.62
N THR A 118 21.54 1.96 -7.30
CA THR A 118 20.80 2.71 -6.28
C THR A 118 21.22 4.18 -6.16
N GLY A 119 22.32 4.56 -6.81
CA GLY A 119 22.81 5.94 -6.91
C GLY A 119 22.19 6.75 -8.05
N GLU A 120 21.52 6.11 -8.98
CA GLU A 120 20.98 6.75 -10.17
C GLU A 120 19.73 7.60 -9.86
N PRO A 121 19.53 8.73 -10.57
CA PRO A 121 18.33 9.56 -10.42
C PRO A 121 17.03 8.78 -10.63
N ARG A 122 17.01 7.80 -11.53
CA ARG A 122 15.89 6.93 -11.83
C ARG A 122 15.46 6.10 -10.61
N PHE A 123 16.42 5.61 -9.81
CA PHE A 123 16.11 4.90 -8.57
C PHE A 123 15.36 5.81 -7.59
N GLY A 124 15.83 7.05 -7.39
CA GLY A 124 15.17 8.03 -6.53
C GLY A 124 13.74 8.35 -6.99
N MET A 125 13.55 8.49 -8.30
CA MET A 125 12.22 8.72 -8.90
C MET A 125 11.27 7.54 -8.64
N LEU A 126 11.69 6.30 -8.89
CA LEU A 126 10.89 5.10 -8.66
C LEU A 126 10.56 4.92 -7.18
N HIS A 127 11.52 5.19 -6.29
CA HIS A 127 11.29 5.12 -4.84
C HIS A 127 10.29 6.19 -4.38
N GLY A 128 10.41 7.42 -4.88
CA GLY A 128 9.46 8.49 -4.62
C GLY A 128 8.05 8.15 -5.13
N LEU A 129 7.94 7.57 -6.33
CA LEU A 129 6.67 7.12 -6.90
C LEU A 129 6.03 6.03 -6.03
N SER A 130 6.80 5.00 -5.63
CA SER A 130 6.30 3.93 -4.74
C SER A 130 5.79 4.49 -3.41
N SER A 131 6.52 5.43 -2.80
CA SER A 131 6.09 6.10 -1.56
C SER A 131 4.82 6.92 -1.76
N SER A 132 4.69 7.61 -2.89
CA SER A 132 3.49 8.39 -3.23
C SER A 132 2.27 7.51 -3.45
N LEU A 133 2.43 6.34 -4.09
CA LEU A 133 1.36 5.36 -4.24
C LEU A 133 0.87 4.87 -2.88
N LEU A 134 1.76 4.51 -1.96
CA LEU A 134 1.40 4.09 -0.60
C LEU A 134 0.64 5.18 0.17
N LEU A 135 1.09 6.44 0.08
CA LEU A 135 0.39 7.57 0.71
C LEU A 135 -1.01 7.77 0.12
N LEU A 136 -1.15 7.65 -1.20
CA LEU A 136 -2.44 7.75 -1.88
C LEU A 136 -3.38 6.62 -1.48
N GLU A 137 -2.88 5.38 -1.39
CA GLU A 137 -3.63 4.23 -0.87
C GLU A 137 -4.18 4.50 0.53
N MET A 138 -3.32 4.97 1.45
CA MET A 138 -3.75 5.31 2.82
C MET A 138 -4.83 6.39 2.83
N ALA A 139 -4.71 7.44 2.00
CA ALA A 139 -5.72 8.49 1.91
C ALA A 139 -7.06 7.96 1.36
N LEU A 140 -7.02 7.08 0.35
CA LEU A 140 -8.20 6.46 -0.24
C LEU A 140 -8.88 5.49 0.72
N LEU A 141 -8.12 4.69 1.46
CA LEU A 141 -8.65 3.77 2.48
C LEU A 141 -9.23 4.53 3.68
N LEU A 142 -8.60 5.63 4.09
CA LEU A 142 -9.16 6.53 5.11
C LEU A 142 -10.50 7.11 4.65
N TRP A 143 -10.56 7.58 3.41
CA TRP A 143 -11.82 8.07 2.83
C TRP A 143 -12.90 6.97 2.81
N ALA A 144 -12.54 5.75 2.37
CA ALA A 144 -13.45 4.60 2.38
C ALA A 144 -13.97 4.29 3.80
N ALA A 145 -13.08 4.28 4.81
CA ALA A 145 -13.43 4.00 6.19
C ALA A 145 -14.37 5.06 6.79
N LEU A 146 -14.15 6.35 6.46
CA LEU A 146 -14.93 7.47 7.03
C LEU A 146 -16.25 7.72 6.31
N ARG A 147 -16.31 7.57 4.98
CA ARG A 147 -17.45 7.98 4.14
C ARG A 147 -18.12 6.84 3.39
N GLY A 148 -17.73 5.60 3.63
CA GLY A 148 -18.23 4.41 2.93
C GLY A 148 -19.71 4.11 3.19
N GLN A 149 -20.60 5.04 2.87
CA GLN A 149 -22.06 4.85 2.84
C GLN A 149 -22.63 5.39 1.55
#